data_f5d9505c7d55f7276b5455a0b656254c
#
_entry.id   f5d9505c7d55f7276b5455a0b656254c
#
_cell.length_a   1.000
_cell.length_b   1.000
_cell.length_c   1.000
_cell.angle_alpha   90.00
_cell.angle_beta   90.00
_cell.angle_gamma   90.00
#
_symmetry.space_group_name_H-M   'P 1'
#
loop_
_entity.id
_entity.type
_entity.pdbx_description
1 polymer ?
#
loop_
_entity_poly.entity_id
_entity_poly.type
_entity_poly.pdbx_seq_one_letter_code
_entity_poly.pdbx_strand_id
1 'polypeptide(L)'
;MFVLTIDQRHSRTETDRVPVLLDILREVCATSPPLAGFERTVGDEIQGLFGDAAGAVTAVRAVVREGGWHLGIGIGPIEGVPATVREGRGSAFVSAREAVDAAKSSGDVAVRAGGDAAVSPLMVSTIEVMCRFLAATIAGRTEAQIQAVRALDSGLTGRQAARELGVSASAVSQRRTAAGYDLEMRGWEVLEELMSAVQGGSGATRLNGNGATPLSGTDVALGADATPGGRAYAHGSDAVVRDGRAPARGRRGVNADGEER
;
A
#
# COMPACT_ATOMS: atom_id res chain seq x y z
N MET A 1 19.13 7.34 1.71
CA MET A 1 18.15 8.37 2.08
C MET A 1 16.85 8.18 1.32
N PHE A 2 15.74 8.65 1.88
CA PHE A 2 14.43 8.62 1.25
C PHE A 2 13.87 10.04 1.16
N VAL A 3 13.48 10.43 -0.05
CA VAL A 3 12.75 11.68 -0.29
C VAL A 3 11.33 11.31 -0.69
N LEU A 4 10.36 11.89 -0.02
CA LEU A 4 8.95 11.75 -0.37
C LEU A 4 8.50 13.03 -1.06
N THR A 5 7.93 12.91 -2.25
CA THR A 5 7.25 13.99 -2.97
C THR A 5 5.78 13.61 -3.12
N ILE A 6 4.90 14.48 -2.65
CA ILE A 6 3.47 14.24 -2.53
C ILE A 6 2.74 15.36 -3.26
N ASP A 7 1.79 15.01 -4.11
CA ASP A 7 1.04 15.96 -4.96
C ASP A 7 -0.46 15.69 -4.81
N GLN A 8 -1.25 16.74 -4.62
CA GLN A 8 -2.68 16.60 -4.41
C GLN A 8 -3.39 16.23 -5.70
N ARG A 9 -4.23 15.19 -5.67
CA ARG A 9 -5.10 14.84 -6.80
C ARG A 9 -6.18 15.89 -6.96
N HIS A 10 -6.51 16.18 -8.20
CA HIS A 10 -7.60 17.09 -8.54
C HIS A 10 -7.47 18.50 -7.93
N SER A 11 -6.27 18.94 -7.60
CA SER A 11 -5.99 20.22 -6.93
C SER A 11 -6.56 21.44 -7.66
N ARG A 12 -6.79 21.33 -8.99
CA ARG A 12 -7.40 22.42 -9.77
C ARG A 12 -8.91 22.58 -9.56
N THR A 13 -9.57 21.56 -9.03
CA THR A 13 -11.04 21.48 -8.89
C THR A 13 -11.50 21.26 -7.45
N GLU A 14 -10.62 20.78 -6.61
CA GLU A 14 -10.89 20.48 -5.20
C GLU A 14 -10.26 21.52 -4.27
N THR A 15 -10.72 21.55 -3.04
CA THR A 15 -10.15 22.37 -1.98
C THR A 15 -8.70 22.01 -1.72
N ASP A 16 -7.86 22.98 -1.41
CA ASP A 16 -6.48 22.79 -0.99
C ASP A 16 -6.41 21.99 0.34
N ARG A 17 -5.94 20.77 0.27
CA ARG A 17 -5.80 19.84 1.40
C ARG A 17 -4.37 19.80 1.96
N VAL A 18 -3.43 20.53 1.33
CA VAL A 18 -2.02 20.56 1.75
C VAL A 18 -1.84 20.91 3.23
N PRO A 19 -2.51 21.95 3.79
CA PRO A 19 -2.36 22.27 5.21
C PRO A 19 -2.77 21.11 6.14
N VAL A 20 -3.86 20.43 5.81
CA VAL A 20 -4.36 19.28 6.60
C VAL A 20 -3.35 18.13 6.57
N LEU A 21 -2.81 17.78 5.39
CA LEU A 21 -1.83 16.71 5.30
C LEU A 21 -0.53 17.07 6.02
N LEU A 22 -0.08 18.31 5.95
CA LEU A 22 1.11 18.77 6.69
C LEU A 22 0.94 18.62 8.21
N ASP A 23 -0.25 18.90 8.75
CA ASP A 23 -0.52 18.72 10.18
C ASP A 23 -0.53 17.24 10.57
N ILE A 24 -1.17 16.37 9.76
CA ILE A 24 -1.14 14.91 9.95
C ILE A 24 0.30 14.40 9.93
N LEU A 25 1.09 14.77 8.91
CA LEU A 25 2.48 14.31 8.79
C LEU A 25 3.36 14.78 9.95
N ARG A 26 3.15 16.00 10.45
CA ARG A 26 3.86 16.52 11.61
C ARG A 26 3.54 15.72 12.88
N GLU A 27 2.28 15.37 13.07
CA GLU A 27 1.82 14.59 14.22
C GLU A 27 2.36 13.15 14.17
N VAL A 28 2.16 12.43 13.07
CA VAL A 28 2.54 11.00 12.98
C VAL A 28 4.05 10.79 12.95
N CYS A 29 4.81 11.74 12.42
CA CYS A 29 6.27 11.67 12.39
C CYS A 29 6.96 12.24 13.65
N ALA A 30 6.22 12.61 14.68
CA ALA A 30 6.80 13.19 15.90
C ALA A 30 7.80 12.26 16.61
N THR A 31 7.60 10.93 16.52
CA THR A 31 8.49 9.92 17.13
C THR A 31 9.65 9.50 16.24
N SER A 32 9.55 9.70 14.93
CA SER A 32 10.60 9.45 13.92
C SER A 32 10.63 10.62 12.93
N PRO A 33 11.18 11.77 13.38
CA PRO A 33 11.10 12.99 12.59
C PRO A 33 11.95 12.92 11.33
N PRO A 34 11.51 13.58 10.24
CA PRO A 34 12.30 13.72 9.04
C PRO A 34 13.58 14.53 9.29
N LEU A 35 14.64 14.28 8.54
CA LEU A 35 15.89 15.05 8.56
C LEU A 35 15.68 16.50 8.08
N ALA A 36 14.82 16.68 7.07
CA ALA A 36 14.26 17.96 6.67
C ALA A 36 12.74 17.80 6.60
N GLY A 37 12.04 18.62 7.38
CA GLY A 37 10.59 18.52 7.61
C GLY A 37 9.76 18.69 6.34
N PHE A 38 8.53 18.24 6.41
CA PHE A 38 7.61 18.43 5.30
C PHE A 38 7.27 19.89 5.08
N GLU A 39 7.44 20.33 3.84
CA GLU A 39 7.10 21.68 3.39
C GLU A 39 6.39 21.63 2.04
N ARG A 40 5.50 22.59 1.80
CA ARG A 40 4.96 22.86 0.48
C ARG A 40 6.08 23.46 -0.38
N THR A 41 6.40 22.85 -1.52
CA THR A 41 7.45 23.31 -2.42
C THR A 41 6.92 24.22 -3.51
N VAL A 42 6.10 23.69 -4.42
CA VAL A 42 5.48 24.44 -5.54
C VAL A 42 4.03 24.02 -5.67
N GLY A 43 3.12 24.99 -5.75
CA GLY A 43 1.69 24.69 -5.92
C GLY A 43 1.11 23.87 -4.78
N ASP A 44 0.70 22.65 -5.07
CA ASP A 44 0.14 21.68 -4.15
C ASP A 44 1.13 20.54 -3.80
N GLU A 45 2.39 20.68 -4.20
CA GLU A 45 3.43 19.69 -3.92
C GLU A 45 4.03 19.88 -2.52
N ILE A 46 4.19 18.76 -1.81
CA ILE A 46 4.84 18.66 -0.49
C ILE A 46 6.06 17.75 -0.63
N GLN A 47 7.15 18.11 0.04
CA GLN A 47 8.34 17.26 0.14
C GLN A 47 8.80 17.06 1.58
N GLY A 48 9.41 15.88 1.86
CA GLY A 48 10.07 15.54 3.13
C GLY A 48 11.25 14.61 2.91
N LEU A 49 12.28 14.73 3.75
CA LEU A 49 13.52 13.95 3.68
C LEU A 49 13.68 13.08 4.93
N PHE A 50 13.91 11.78 4.75
CA PHE A 50 14.15 10.83 5.82
C PHE A 50 15.52 10.17 5.72
N GLY A 51 16.16 10.03 6.89
CA GLY A 51 17.39 9.31 7.08
C GLY A 51 17.20 7.81 7.31
N ASP A 52 16.02 7.39 7.72
CA ASP A 52 15.69 6.01 8.08
C ASP A 52 14.37 5.53 7.44
N ALA A 53 14.21 4.20 7.38
CA ALA A 53 13.05 3.56 6.78
C ALA A 53 11.80 3.71 7.65
N ALA A 54 11.92 3.66 8.97
CA ALA A 54 10.78 3.68 9.88
C ALA A 54 9.98 5.00 9.76
N GLY A 55 10.69 6.14 9.78
CA GLY A 55 10.09 7.45 9.57
C GLY A 55 9.47 7.60 8.18
N ALA A 56 10.18 7.14 7.14
CA ALA A 56 9.68 7.18 5.78
C ALA A 56 8.41 6.34 5.61
N VAL A 57 8.37 5.11 6.13
CA VAL A 57 7.18 4.23 6.07
C VAL A 57 6.02 4.80 6.88
N THR A 58 6.28 5.39 8.04
CA THR A 58 5.25 6.08 8.83
C THR A 58 4.57 7.18 8.02
N ALA A 59 5.35 8.00 7.33
CA ALA A 59 4.81 9.05 6.47
C ALA A 59 4.06 8.48 5.25
N VAL A 60 4.62 7.48 4.57
CA VAL A 60 3.97 6.77 3.44
C VAL A 60 2.60 6.23 3.86
N ARG A 61 2.54 5.56 5.02
CA ARG A 61 1.29 5.02 5.58
C ARG A 61 0.25 6.12 5.82
N ALA A 62 0.65 7.26 6.37
CA ALA A 62 -0.25 8.37 6.61
C ALA A 62 -0.82 8.94 5.31
N VAL A 63 0.03 9.18 4.29
CA VAL A 63 -0.40 9.68 2.98
C VAL A 63 -1.36 8.71 2.28
N VAL A 64 -1.03 7.41 2.29
CA VAL A 64 -1.86 6.37 1.68
C VAL A 64 -3.21 6.25 2.38
N ARG A 65 -3.25 6.33 3.71
CA ARG A 65 -4.50 6.25 4.50
C ARG A 65 -5.38 7.48 4.35
N GLU A 66 -4.77 8.65 4.21
CA GLU A 66 -5.50 9.89 3.96
C GLU A 66 -6.17 9.88 2.57
N GLY A 67 -5.51 9.27 1.58
CA GLY A 67 -6.00 9.15 0.22
C GLY A 67 -6.13 10.48 -0.53
N GLY A 68 -6.26 10.41 -1.85
CA GLY A 68 -6.37 11.60 -2.69
C GLY A 68 -5.02 12.28 -3.00
N TRP A 69 -3.93 11.54 -2.93
CA TRP A 69 -2.58 12.01 -3.19
C TRP A 69 -1.85 11.11 -4.19
N HIS A 70 -0.97 11.70 -4.99
CA HIS A 70 0.09 11.00 -5.70
C HIS A 70 1.34 11.04 -4.84
N LEU A 71 2.01 9.92 -4.66
CA LEU A 71 3.20 9.79 -3.82
C LEU A 71 4.37 9.24 -4.64
N GLY A 72 5.43 10.01 -4.71
CA GLY A 72 6.73 9.60 -5.23
C GLY A 72 7.72 9.33 -4.11
N ILE A 73 8.36 8.18 -4.13
CA ILE A 73 9.43 7.80 -3.19
C ILE A 73 10.73 7.76 -3.98
N GLY A 74 11.65 8.67 -3.65
CA GLY A 74 13.00 8.71 -4.19
C GLY A 74 14.00 8.09 -3.23
N ILE A 75 14.82 7.16 -3.73
CA ILE A 75 15.85 6.45 -2.98
C ILE A 75 17.21 6.83 -3.57
N GLY A 76 18.16 7.25 -2.75
CA GLY A 76 19.50 7.58 -3.22
C GLY A 76 20.34 8.40 -2.26
N PRO A 77 21.57 8.77 -2.65
CA PRO A 77 22.38 9.74 -1.93
C PRO A 77 21.82 11.16 -2.04
N ILE A 78 22.22 12.00 -1.08
CA ILE A 78 21.98 13.45 -1.05
C ILE A 78 23.31 14.20 -0.90
N GLU A 79 23.35 15.48 -1.30
CA GLU A 79 24.53 16.34 -1.21
C GLU A 79 24.55 17.10 0.13
N GLY A 80 24.60 16.37 1.25
CA GLY A 80 24.48 16.92 2.58
C GLY A 80 23.03 17.05 3.05
N VAL A 81 22.82 17.15 4.37
CA VAL A 81 21.47 17.33 4.94
C VAL A 81 21.09 18.81 4.81
N PRO A 82 20.06 19.15 4.02
CA PRO A 82 19.66 20.55 3.82
C PRO A 82 18.93 21.09 5.06
N ALA A 83 18.93 22.40 5.24
CA ALA A 83 18.13 23.04 6.28
C ALA A 83 16.63 22.95 5.98
N THR A 84 16.25 23.02 4.72
CA THR A 84 14.90 22.86 4.22
C THR A 84 14.88 21.91 3.00
N VAL A 85 13.78 21.20 2.76
CA VAL A 85 13.67 20.31 1.60
C VAL A 85 13.83 21.05 0.26
N ARG A 86 13.54 22.35 0.21
CA ARG A 86 13.70 23.19 -1.00
C ARG A 86 15.16 23.37 -1.41
N GLU A 87 16.08 23.31 -0.46
CA GLU A 87 17.52 23.39 -0.69
C GLU A 87 18.12 22.01 -1.03
N GLY A 88 17.33 20.96 -0.91
CA GLY A 88 17.75 19.57 -1.09
C GLY A 88 18.31 19.29 -2.47
N ARG A 89 19.47 18.62 -2.51
CA ARG A 89 20.15 18.19 -3.74
C ARG A 89 20.59 16.75 -3.65
N GLY A 90 20.81 16.14 -4.80
CA GLY A 90 21.25 14.77 -4.94
C GLY A 90 20.21 13.89 -5.61
N SER A 91 20.63 12.67 -5.94
CA SER A 91 19.82 11.75 -6.75
C SER A 91 18.51 11.33 -6.08
N ALA A 92 18.43 11.31 -4.73
CA ALA A 92 17.19 11.00 -4.03
C ALA A 92 16.08 12.01 -4.35
N PHE A 93 16.41 13.31 -4.44
CA PHE A 93 15.44 14.36 -4.79
C PHE A 93 14.98 14.27 -6.25
N VAL A 94 15.93 14.00 -7.17
CA VAL A 94 15.60 13.80 -8.60
C VAL A 94 14.68 12.60 -8.75
N SER A 95 15.05 11.47 -8.13
CA SER A 95 14.25 10.24 -8.18
C SER A 95 12.86 10.42 -7.57
N ALA A 96 12.72 11.20 -6.49
CA ALA A 96 11.39 11.47 -5.90
C ALA A 96 10.49 12.28 -6.84
N ARG A 97 11.06 13.24 -7.59
CA ARG A 97 10.34 14.00 -8.60
C ARG A 97 9.90 13.12 -9.75
N GLU A 98 10.81 12.30 -10.30
CA GLU A 98 10.48 11.35 -11.36
C GLU A 98 9.43 10.33 -10.88
N ALA A 99 9.50 9.91 -9.61
CA ALA A 99 8.53 9.00 -9.02
C ALA A 99 7.14 9.61 -8.92
N VAL A 100 6.98 10.86 -8.42
CA VAL A 100 5.65 11.47 -8.32
C VAL A 100 5.03 11.73 -9.70
N ASP A 101 5.85 12.09 -10.69
CA ASP A 101 5.37 12.25 -12.07
C ASP A 101 4.91 10.90 -12.67
N ALA A 102 5.62 9.81 -12.36
CA ALA A 102 5.18 8.47 -12.73
C ALA A 102 3.90 8.07 -11.99
N ALA A 103 3.75 8.41 -10.70
CA ALA A 103 2.55 8.14 -9.92
C ALA A 103 1.30 8.84 -10.50
N LYS A 104 1.44 10.05 -11.04
CA LYS A 104 0.36 10.79 -11.73
C LYS A 104 -0.16 10.04 -12.97
N SER A 105 0.68 9.23 -13.60
CA SER A 105 0.36 8.55 -14.86
C SER A 105 -0.04 7.08 -14.67
N SER A 106 0.50 6.39 -13.68
CA SER A 106 0.45 4.93 -13.56
C SER A 106 -0.17 4.39 -12.28
N GLY A 107 -0.61 5.26 -11.38
CA GLY A 107 -1.20 4.86 -10.10
C GLY A 107 -0.86 5.83 -8.97
N ASP A 108 -1.19 5.47 -7.74
CA ASP A 108 -1.13 6.38 -6.61
C ASP A 108 0.26 6.55 -6.03
N VAL A 109 1.10 5.52 -6.17
CA VAL A 109 2.46 5.46 -5.62
C VAL A 109 3.43 4.97 -6.67
N ALA A 110 4.59 5.62 -6.75
CA ALA A 110 5.73 5.13 -7.53
C ALA A 110 7.03 5.29 -6.75
N VAL A 111 8.01 4.44 -7.06
CA VAL A 111 9.32 4.42 -6.41
C VAL A 111 10.41 4.48 -7.47
N ARG A 112 11.41 5.32 -7.24
CA ARG A 112 12.59 5.43 -8.12
C ARG A 112 13.85 5.45 -7.27
N ALA A 113 14.92 4.88 -7.79
CA ALA A 113 16.24 4.96 -7.16
C ALA A 113 17.23 5.57 -8.14
N GLY A 114 18.09 6.44 -7.65
CA GLY A 114 19.05 7.16 -8.48
C GLY A 114 20.45 7.22 -7.87
N GLY A 115 21.42 7.62 -8.70
CA GLY A 115 22.83 7.67 -8.35
C GLY A 115 23.44 6.28 -8.22
N ASP A 116 24.59 6.21 -7.55
CA ASP A 116 25.26 4.96 -7.20
C ASP A 116 24.59 4.20 -6.05
N ALA A 117 23.28 4.43 -5.84
CA ALA A 117 22.54 3.64 -4.90
C ALA A 117 22.56 2.18 -5.38
N ALA A 118 23.26 1.33 -4.63
CA ALA A 118 23.38 -0.12 -4.91
C ALA A 118 22.05 -0.84 -4.65
N VAL A 119 20.97 -0.29 -5.21
CA VAL A 119 19.60 -0.82 -5.09
C VAL A 119 19.26 -1.54 -6.37
N SER A 120 18.98 -2.84 -6.27
CA SER A 120 18.59 -3.59 -7.46
C SER A 120 17.23 -3.10 -7.99
N PRO A 121 17.04 -3.09 -9.34
CA PRO A 121 15.75 -2.75 -9.94
C PRO A 121 14.60 -3.61 -9.40
N LEU A 122 14.88 -4.88 -9.07
CA LEU A 122 13.90 -5.79 -8.46
C LEU A 122 13.46 -5.28 -7.08
N MET A 123 14.38 -4.79 -6.25
CA MET A 123 14.04 -4.26 -4.92
C MET A 123 13.17 -3.01 -5.04
N VAL A 124 13.53 -2.08 -5.94
CA VAL A 124 12.72 -0.87 -6.21
C VAL A 124 11.30 -1.25 -6.64
N SER A 125 11.19 -2.18 -7.59
CA SER A 125 9.90 -2.69 -8.06
C SER A 125 9.11 -3.39 -6.95
N THR A 126 9.77 -4.16 -6.09
CA THR A 126 9.12 -4.85 -4.96
C THR A 126 8.53 -3.85 -3.96
N ILE A 127 9.28 -2.81 -3.60
CA ILE A 127 8.82 -1.72 -2.73
C ILE A 127 7.61 -1.00 -3.36
N GLU A 128 7.69 -0.65 -4.66
CA GLU A 128 6.58 0.00 -5.37
C GLU A 128 5.32 -0.87 -5.37
N VAL A 129 5.46 -2.15 -5.73
CA VAL A 129 4.34 -3.09 -5.77
C VAL A 129 3.72 -3.26 -4.38
N MET A 130 4.52 -3.38 -3.32
CA MET A 130 4.03 -3.46 -1.94
C MET A 130 3.24 -2.21 -1.55
N CYS A 131 3.77 -1.00 -1.81
CA CYS A 131 3.06 0.25 -1.55
C CYS A 131 1.71 0.30 -2.29
N ARG A 132 1.67 -0.12 -3.54
CA ARG A 132 0.45 -0.15 -4.36
C ARG A 132 -0.57 -1.16 -3.86
N PHE A 133 -0.16 -2.35 -3.41
CA PHE A 133 -1.06 -3.32 -2.80
C PHE A 133 -1.68 -2.79 -1.51
N LEU A 134 -0.88 -2.14 -0.66
CA LEU A 134 -1.36 -1.52 0.56
C LEU A 134 -2.36 -0.39 0.25
N ALA A 135 -2.02 0.48 -0.71
CA ALA A 135 -2.91 1.56 -1.15
C ALA A 135 -4.24 1.02 -1.70
N ALA A 136 -4.20 0.00 -2.57
CA ALA A 136 -5.40 -0.62 -3.12
C ALA A 136 -6.28 -1.29 -2.04
N THR A 137 -5.66 -1.97 -1.07
CA THR A 137 -6.35 -2.59 0.06
C THR A 137 -7.09 -1.53 0.90
N ILE A 138 -6.43 -0.41 1.16
CA ILE A 138 -6.99 0.69 1.97
C ILE A 138 -8.10 1.42 1.21
N ALA A 139 -7.86 1.74 -0.08
CA ALA A 139 -8.84 2.43 -0.92
C ALA A 139 -10.12 1.62 -1.16
N GLY A 140 -10.05 0.29 -1.10
CA GLY A 140 -11.22 -0.60 -1.25
C GLY A 140 -12.11 -0.70 -0.01
N ARG A 141 -11.79 -0.02 1.10
CA ARG A 141 -12.56 -0.11 2.35
C ARG A 141 -13.88 0.65 2.27
N THR A 142 -14.91 0.04 2.82
CA THR A 142 -16.18 0.71 3.08
C THR A 142 -16.06 1.65 4.30
N GLU A 143 -16.94 2.63 4.42
CA GLU A 143 -16.99 3.55 5.56
C GLU A 143 -17.04 2.81 6.91
N ALA A 144 -17.85 1.74 7.00
CA ALA A 144 -17.94 0.93 8.21
C ALA A 144 -16.61 0.21 8.57
N GLN A 145 -15.84 -0.19 7.55
CA GLN A 145 -14.50 -0.76 7.75
C GLN A 145 -13.51 0.31 8.19
N ILE A 146 -13.56 1.50 7.58
CA ILE A 146 -12.70 2.64 7.94
C ILE A 146 -12.92 3.03 9.40
N GLN A 147 -14.18 3.14 9.86
CA GLN A 147 -14.50 3.45 11.25
C GLN A 147 -13.95 2.39 12.21
N ALA A 148 -14.10 1.10 11.90
CA ALA A 148 -13.54 0.02 12.71
C ALA A 148 -12.01 0.06 12.79
N VAL A 149 -11.35 0.31 11.65
CA VAL A 149 -9.88 0.45 11.59
C VAL A 149 -9.42 1.65 12.40
N ARG A 150 -10.05 2.82 12.27
CA ARG A 150 -9.72 4.03 13.05
C ARG A 150 -9.83 3.79 14.55
N ALA A 151 -10.89 3.13 15.00
CA ALA A 151 -11.08 2.79 16.40
C ALA A 151 -10.01 1.81 16.92
N LEU A 152 -9.56 0.85 16.10
CA LEU A 152 -8.48 -0.06 16.47
C LEU A 152 -7.11 0.63 16.47
N ASP A 153 -6.85 1.53 15.53
CA ASP A 153 -5.62 2.31 15.46
C ASP A 153 -5.45 3.30 16.62
N SER A 154 -6.55 3.80 17.19
CA SER A 154 -6.50 4.61 18.42
C SER A 154 -6.21 3.78 19.69
N GLY A 155 -5.89 2.48 19.53
CA GLY A 155 -5.52 1.58 20.62
C GLY A 155 -6.71 0.92 21.33
N LEU A 156 -7.93 1.09 20.82
CA LEU A 156 -9.10 0.44 21.40
C LEU A 156 -9.08 -1.07 21.13
N THR A 157 -9.42 -1.84 22.14
CA THR A 157 -9.73 -3.26 21.95
C THR A 157 -11.01 -3.43 21.13
N GLY A 158 -11.18 -4.58 20.46
CA GLY A 158 -12.38 -4.84 19.67
C GLY A 158 -13.69 -4.68 20.46
N ARG A 159 -13.71 -4.94 21.77
CA ARG A 159 -14.87 -4.69 22.66
C ARG A 159 -15.10 -3.20 22.91
N GLN A 160 -14.04 -2.41 23.06
CA GLN A 160 -14.15 -0.96 23.26
C GLN A 160 -14.60 -0.28 21.96
N ALA A 161 -14.00 -0.63 20.82
CA ALA A 161 -14.42 -0.18 19.50
C ALA A 161 -15.91 -0.51 19.22
N ALA A 162 -16.36 -1.70 19.60
CA ALA A 162 -17.77 -2.09 19.47
C ALA A 162 -18.72 -1.17 20.24
N ARG A 163 -18.37 -0.80 21.47
CA ARG A 163 -19.15 0.14 22.29
C ARG A 163 -19.16 1.53 21.70
N GLU A 164 -18.00 2.02 21.25
CA GLU A 164 -17.88 3.35 20.66
C GLU A 164 -18.67 3.47 19.36
N LEU A 165 -18.62 2.44 18.51
CA LEU A 165 -19.31 2.40 17.22
C LEU A 165 -20.78 1.97 17.32
N GLY A 166 -21.29 1.62 18.51
CA GLY A 166 -22.67 1.18 18.69
C GLY A 166 -22.99 -0.14 17.98
N VAL A 167 -22.02 -1.05 17.84
CA VAL A 167 -22.18 -2.34 17.14
C VAL A 167 -21.74 -3.51 18.04
N SER A 168 -21.95 -4.75 17.59
CA SER A 168 -21.47 -5.93 18.32
C SER A 168 -19.96 -6.13 18.15
N ALA A 169 -19.30 -6.77 19.10
CA ALA A 169 -17.89 -7.16 18.99
C ALA A 169 -17.64 -8.07 17.79
N SER A 170 -18.61 -8.94 17.45
CA SER A 170 -18.55 -9.77 16.24
C SER A 170 -18.56 -8.91 14.96
N ALA A 171 -19.36 -7.84 14.91
CA ALA A 171 -19.38 -6.93 13.77
C ALA A 171 -18.03 -6.20 13.60
N VAL A 172 -17.39 -5.76 14.70
CA VAL A 172 -16.03 -5.18 14.62
C VAL A 172 -15.02 -6.20 14.11
N SER A 173 -15.07 -7.45 14.60
CA SER A 173 -14.18 -8.51 14.13
C SER A 173 -14.36 -8.78 12.63
N GLN A 174 -15.60 -8.86 12.14
CA GLN A 174 -15.90 -9.03 10.72
C GLN A 174 -15.39 -7.85 9.89
N ARG A 175 -15.60 -6.61 10.35
CA ARG A 175 -15.10 -5.39 9.68
C ARG A 175 -13.57 -5.37 9.62
N ARG A 176 -12.87 -5.74 10.73
CA ARG A 176 -11.40 -5.87 10.80
C ARG A 176 -10.88 -6.85 9.75
N THR A 177 -11.46 -8.06 9.70
CA THR A 177 -11.06 -9.10 8.74
C THR A 177 -11.34 -8.66 7.30
N ALA A 178 -12.55 -8.15 7.02
CA ALA A 178 -12.93 -7.69 5.69
C ALA A 178 -12.15 -6.45 5.22
N ALA A 179 -11.69 -5.61 6.16
CA ALA A 179 -10.79 -4.49 5.89
C ALA A 179 -9.35 -4.91 5.56
N GLY A 180 -8.99 -6.19 5.73
CA GLY A 180 -7.62 -6.65 5.60
C GLY A 180 -6.65 -6.03 6.62
N TYR A 181 -7.15 -5.63 7.80
CA TYR A 181 -6.38 -4.83 8.76
C TYR A 181 -5.08 -5.52 9.21
N ASP A 182 -5.15 -6.81 9.56
CA ASP A 182 -3.96 -7.53 10.03
C ASP A 182 -2.93 -7.73 8.92
N LEU A 183 -3.38 -7.94 7.69
CA LEU A 183 -2.51 -8.04 6.53
C LEU A 183 -1.86 -6.68 6.19
N GLU A 184 -2.62 -5.60 6.29
CA GLU A 184 -2.07 -4.24 6.13
C GLU A 184 -0.98 -3.97 7.17
N MET A 185 -1.24 -4.27 8.46
CA MET A 185 -0.25 -4.05 9.51
C MET A 185 1.05 -4.81 9.23
N ARG A 186 0.94 -6.09 8.86
CA ARG A 186 2.11 -6.90 8.48
C ARG A 186 2.78 -6.38 7.21
N GLY A 187 2.01 -5.86 6.26
CA GLY A 187 2.54 -5.27 5.02
C GLY A 187 3.41 -4.04 5.29
N TRP A 188 3.03 -3.18 6.24
CA TRP A 188 3.85 -2.03 6.65
C TRP A 188 5.16 -2.46 7.31
N GLU A 189 5.15 -3.50 8.16
CA GLU A 189 6.38 -4.06 8.75
C GLU A 189 7.32 -4.59 7.67
N VAL A 190 6.80 -5.37 6.71
CA VAL A 190 7.60 -5.89 5.59
C VAL A 190 8.14 -4.76 4.72
N LEU A 191 7.35 -3.71 4.47
CA LEU A 191 7.81 -2.55 3.71
C LEU A 191 8.97 -1.85 4.42
N GLU A 192 8.90 -1.71 5.74
CA GLU A 192 10.00 -1.13 6.54
C GLU A 192 11.26 -2.00 6.47
N GLU A 193 11.14 -3.32 6.57
CA GLU A 193 12.25 -4.25 6.39
C GLU A 193 12.91 -4.11 4.99
N LEU A 194 12.10 -4.03 3.92
CA LEU A 194 12.58 -3.84 2.55
C LEU A 194 13.30 -2.50 2.38
N MET A 195 12.72 -1.42 2.89
CA MET A 195 13.34 -0.08 2.82
C MET A 195 14.61 0.01 3.67
N SER A 196 14.64 -0.65 4.84
CA SER A 196 15.84 -0.74 5.67
C SER A 196 16.97 -1.50 4.97
N ALA A 197 16.65 -2.60 4.26
CA ALA A 197 17.63 -3.36 3.50
C ALA A 197 18.28 -2.52 2.38
N VAL A 198 17.52 -1.60 1.78
CA VAL A 198 18.04 -0.65 0.78
C VAL A 198 19.03 0.34 1.38
N GLN A 199 18.85 0.77 2.63
CA GLN A 199 19.76 1.69 3.30
C GLN A 199 21.08 1.03 3.69
N GLY A 200 21.03 -0.24 4.10
CA GLY A 200 22.19 -1.04 4.48
C GLY A 200 23.10 -1.45 3.32
N GLY A 201 22.83 -1.02 2.09
CA GLY A 201 23.35 -1.42 0.80
C GLY A 201 24.86 -1.69 0.69
N SER A 202 25.30 -2.70 1.40
CA SER A 202 26.55 -3.43 1.16
C SER A 202 26.36 -4.84 1.73
N GLY A 203 25.97 -5.76 0.88
CA GLY A 203 26.18 -7.18 1.07
C GLY A 203 25.39 -7.87 2.18
N ALA A 204 24.70 -8.93 1.78
CA ALA A 204 24.12 -9.99 2.59
C ALA A 204 22.87 -9.62 3.41
N THR A 205 21.76 -10.00 2.84
CA THR A 205 20.50 -10.29 3.54
C THR A 205 20.79 -11.03 4.85
N ARG A 206 20.85 -10.31 5.96
CA ARG A 206 20.58 -10.91 7.27
C ARG A 206 19.09 -10.78 7.48
N LEU A 207 18.36 -11.79 7.04
CA LEU A 207 17.07 -12.09 7.62
C LEU A 207 17.37 -12.42 9.08
N ASN A 208 17.14 -11.47 9.98
CA ASN A 208 17.13 -11.76 11.40
C ASN A 208 15.91 -12.66 11.66
N GLY A 209 16.16 -13.97 11.50
CA GLY A 209 15.25 -14.99 11.98
C GLY A 209 15.20 -14.95 13.50
N ASN A 210 14.20 -14.26 14.01
CA ASN A 210 13.78 -14.46 15.38
C ASN A 210 13.14 -15.86 15.46
N GLY A 211 13.92 -16.86 15.93
CA GLY A 211 13.40 -18.07 16.53
C GLY A 211 12.97 -19.20 15.59
N ALA A 212 13.71 -19.50 14.52
CA ALA A 212 13.68 -20.84 13.95
C ALA A 212 14.95 -21.58 14.36
N THR A 213 14.83 -22.48 15.34
CA THR A 213 15.86 -23.47 15.65
C THR A 213 16.18 -24.25 14.36
N PRO A 214 17.45 -24.35 13.95
CA PRO A 214 17.79 -25.21 12.82
C PRO A 214 17.50 -26.65 13.22
N LEU A 215 16.63 -27.31 12.49
CA LEU A 215 16.51 -28.76 12.55
C LEU A 215 17.85 -29.33 12.07
N SER A 216 18.66 -29.76 13.02
CA SER A 216 19.88 -30.50 12.76
C SER A 216 19.48 -31.78 12.03
N GLY A 217 19.95 -31.90 10.80
CA GLY A 217 19.83 -33.15 10.07
C GLY A 217 20.73 -34.18 10.67
N THR A 218 20.13 -35.24 11.17
CA THR A 218 20.77 -36.57 11.24
C THR A 218 19.64 -37.61 11.22
N ASP A 219 19.83 -38.57 10.32
CA ASP A 219 19.26 -39.90 10.31
C ASP A 219 17.77 -40.06 10.01
N VAL A 220 17.45 -40.10 8.72
CA VAL A 220 16.36 -40.98 8.27
C VAL A 220 16.99 -42.14 7.51
N ALA A 221 17.12 -43.21 8.26
CA ALA A 221 17.40 -44.54 7.70
C ALA A 221 16.26 -44.96 6.78
N LEU A 222 16.60 -45.39 5.57
CA LEU A 222 15.72 -46.02 4.63
C LEU A 222 15.22 -47.37 5.20
N GLY A 223 13.96 -47.39 5.63
CA GLY A 223 13.19 -48.61 5.85
C GLY A 223 12.21 -48.76 4.68
N ALA A 224 12.49 -49.74 3.80
CA ALA A 224 11.55 -50.21 2.82
C ALA A 224 10.47 -51.04 3.51
N ASP A 225 9.22 -50.77 3.27
CA ASP A 225 8.10 -51.69 2.94
C ASP A 225 6.75 -51.06 3.31
N ALA A 226 5.91 -50.93 2.34
CA ALA A 226 4.48 -51.20 2.26
C ALA A 226 3.74 -50.27 1.29
N THR A 227 3.46 -50.78 0.14
CA THR A 227 2.43 -50.34 -0.83
C THR A 227 1.05 -50.94 -0.45
N PRO A 228 -0.09 -50.60 -1.14
CA PRO A 228 -0.56 -49.29 -1.62
C PRO A 228 -2.04 -49.03 -1.23
N GLY A 229 -2.44 -47.79 -1.27
CA GLY A 229 -3.87 -47.42 -1.21
C GLY A 229 -4.13 -46.19 -2.07
N GLY A 230 -4.30 -46.39 -3.37
CA GLY A 230 -4.60 -45.32 -4.31
C GLY A 230 -6.00 -44.75 -4.11
N ARG A 231 -6.09 -43.41 -4.18
CA ARG A 231 -7.29 -42.71 -4.66
C ARG A 231 -6.84 -41.67 -5.65
N ALA A 232 -7.06 -42.03 -6.92
CA ALA A 232 -6.96 -41.13 -8.05
C ALA A 232 -8.09 -40.10 -7.98
N TYR A 233 -7.76 -38.82 -8.07
CA TYR A 233 -8.71 -37.81 -8.46
C TYR A 233 -8.65 -37.70 -9.97
N ALA A 234 -9.71 -38.20 -10.63
CA ALA A 234 -9.90 -38.13 -12.07
C ALA A 234 -10.27 -36.70 -12.46
N HIS A 235 -9.53 -36.16 -13.42
CA HIS A 235 -9.97 -35.03 -14.23
C HIS A 235 -11.11 -35.46 -15.12
N GLY A 236 -12.30 -34.89 -14.91
CA GLY A 236 -13.43 -34.96 -15.82
C GLY A 236 -13.53 -33.69 -16.64
N SER A 237 -13.02 -33.74 -17.86
CA SER A 237 -13.35 -32.82 -18.93
C SER A 237 -14.62 -33.35 -19.61
N ASP A 238 -15.73 -32.64 -19.49
CA ASP A 238 -16.86 -32.82 -20.40
C ASP A 238 -17.34 -31.47 -20.87
N ALA A 239 -16.98 -31.19 -22.11
CA ALA A 239 -17.57 -30.17 -22.96
C ALA A 239 -18.95 -30.64 -23.41
N VAL A 240 -19.99 -29.92 -23.00
CA VAL A 240 -21.33 -30.06 -23.62
C VAL A 240 -21.60 -28.84 -24.49
N VAL A 241 -21.39 -29.05 -25.78
CA VAL A 241 -21.97 -28.23 -26.86
C VAL A 241 -23.48 -28.48 -26.85
N ARG A 242 -24.29 -27.46 -26.71
CA ARG A 242 -25.72 -27.48 -27.06
C ARG A 242 -26.08 -26.27 -27.90
N ASP A 243 -26.56 -26.67 -29.06
CA ASP A 243 -27.13 -25.95 -30.20
C ASP A 243 -28.11 -24.83 -29.86
N GLY A 244 -28.06 -23.87 -30.79
CA GLY A 244 -28.91 -22.73 -30.88
C GLY A 244 -30.40 -23.06 -31.12
N ARG A 245 -31.24 -22.24 -30.52
CA ARG A 245 -32.55 -21.85 -31.09
C ARG A 245 -32.99 -20.52 -30.45
N ALA A 246 -33.08 -19.52 -31.30
CA ALA A 246 -33.83 -18.30 -31.03
C ALA A 246 -35.34 -18.58 -31.14
N PRO A 247 -36.17 -17.91 -30.40
CA PRO A 247 -37.56 -17.68 -30.83
C PRO A 247 -37.82 -16.21 -31.17
N ALA A 248 -38.67 -16.14 -32.14
CA ALA A 248 -39.16 -15.10 -32.98
C ALA A 248 -39.75 -13.86 -32.29
N ARG A 249 -39.66 -12.78 -33.08
CA ARG A 249 -40.38 -11.52 -33.03
C ARG A 249 -41.88 -11.66 -32.70
N GLY A 250 -42.34 -10.85 -31.74
CA GLY A 250 -43.73 -10.45 -31.59
C GLY A 250 -43.87 -8.94 -31.76
N ARG A 251 -44.32 -8.51 -32.95
CA ARG A 251 -44.88 -7.17 -33.22
C ARG A 251 -46.27 -7.09 -32.67
N ARG A 252 -46.66 -5.97 -32.12
CA ARG A 252 -47.94 -5.22 -32.14
C ARG A 252 -47.96 -4.34 -30.91
N GLY A 253 -48.45 -3.12 -30.94
CA GLY A 253 -49.17 -2.32 -31.87
C GLY A 253 -49.25 -0.90 -31.36
N VAL A 254 -49.34 -0.02 -32.31
CA VAL A 254 -49.54 1.42 -32.18
C VAL A 254 -50.96 1.68 -31.61
N ASN A 255 -51.08 2.66 -30.70
CA ASN A 255 -52.26 3.53 -30.70
C ASN A 255 -51.83 4.96 -30.27
N ALA A 256 -52.14 5.87 -31.15
CA ALA A 256 -52.15 7.29 -31.01
C ALA A 256 -53.44 7.73 -30.26
N ASP A 257 -53.35 8.84 -29.62
CA ASP A 257 -54.30 9.91 -29.30
C ASP A 257 -53.75 10.62 -28.05
N GLY A 258 -53.37 11.84 -28.01
CA GLY A 258 -54.04 13.03 -28.51
C GLY A 258 -54.55 13.84 -27.30
N GLU A 259 -54.12 15.09 -27.26
CA GLU A 259 -54.62 16.26 -26.49
C GLU A 259 -53.88 16.66 -25.23
N GLU A 260 -53.16 17.74 -25.37
CA GLU A 260 -53.27 19.15 -24.82
C GLU A 260 -54.17 19.34 -23.62
N ARG A 261 -53.55 19.74 -22.51
CA ARG A 261 -53.77 21.02 -21.84
C ARG A 261 -52.67 21.27 -20.79
#